data_a63df787b0c15393714405483d56fb64
#
_entry.id   a63df787b0c15393714405483d56fb64
#
_cell.length_a   1.000
_cell.length_b   1.000
_cell.length_c   1.000
_cell.angle_alpha   90.00
_cell.angle_beta   90.00
_cell.angle_gamma   90.00
#
_symmetry.space_group_name_H-M   'P 1'
#
loop_
_entity.id
_entity.type
_entity.pdbx_description
1 polymer ?
#
loop_
_entity_poly.entity_id
_entity_poly.type
_entity_poly.pdbx_seq_one_letter_code
_entity_poly.pdbx_strand_id
1 'polypeptide(L)'
;MDALVALRRDWSVNQLLDEYDQHRDGAFAVMEALQDEPFASTPRDLADLGTYPMHMLANAFCFDHYCHLRHDLLAPAGVLTTELPQADEVRIGPGVHWMWAGLPQMCSSVLTMLDRPVGVSLTGPGGGTWVLQPAGDDGLISVQEGGGDTAAKVTSSAHDFIAWGTQRSDWRASCSIDGDADYAAGVLDAIDIV
;
A
#
# COMPACT_ATOMS: atom_id res chain seq x y z
N MET A 1 5.46 11.83 -17.84
CA MET A 1 6.56 10.95 -17.39
C MET A 1 7.54 10.65 -18.52
N ASP A 2 7.08 10.17 -19.66
CA ASP A 2 7.94 9.72 -20.78
C ASP A 2 8.92 10.77 -21.34
N ALA A 3 8.53 12.06 -21.35
CA ALA A 3 9.43 13.13 -21.82
C ALA A 3 10.67 13.31 -20.92
N LEU A 4 10.50 13.17 -19.60
CA LEU A 4 11.61 13.28 -18.65
C LEU A 4 12.55 12.08 -18.73
N VAL A 5 12.00 10.88 -18.94
CA VAL A 5 12.78 9.65 -19.15
C VAL A 5 13.56 9.75 -20.47
N ALA A 6 12.92 10.24 -21.55
CA ALA A 6 13.55 10.39 -22.85
C ALA A 6 14.74 11.36 -22.81
N LEU A 7 14.64 12.46 -22.05
CA LEU A 7 15.75 13.42 -21.88
C LEU A 7 16.99 12.82 -21.20
N ARG A 8 16.82 11.75 -20.42
CA ARG A 8 17.89 11.11 -19.65
C ARG A 8 18.36 9.77 -20.24
N ARG A 9 17.79 9.36 -21.39
CA ARG A 9 18.05 8.04 -21.99
C ARG A 9 19.52 7.78 -22.25
N ASP A 10 20.28 8.81 -22.65
CA ASP A 10 21.69 8.72 -23.00
C ASP A 10 22.62 9.15 -21.84
N TRP A 11 22.05 9.40 -20.66
CA TRP A 11 22.86 9.76 -19.50
C TRP A 11 23.59 8.54 -18.93
N SER A 12 24.82 8.78 -18.47
CA SER A 12 25.55 7.81 -17.69
C SER A 12 24.91 7.62 -16.30
N VAL A 13 25.17 6.48 -15.67
CA VAL A 13 24.71 6.22 -14.29
C VAL A 13 25.16 7.32 -13.32
N ASN A 14 26.41 7.82 -13.47
CA ASN A 14 26.89 8.91 -12.61
C ASN A 14 26.08 10.19 -12.77
N GLN A 15 25.72 10.57 -13.99
CA GLN A 15 24.86 11.75 -14.22
C GLN A 15 23.47 11.57 -13.57
N LEU A 16 22.90 10.36 -13.63
CA LEU A 16 21.62 10.06 -12.96
C LEU A 16 21.75 10.15 -11.44
N LEU A 17 22.84 9.62 -10.87
CA LEU A 17 23.09 9.68 -9.43
C LEU A 17 23.34 11.12 -8.95
N ASP A 18 24.12 11.90 -9.71
CA ASP A 18 24.37 13.32 -9.40
C ASP A 18 23.04 14.12 -9.40
N GLU A 19 22.16 13.89 -10.39
CA GLU A 19 20.85 14.54 -10.42
C GLU A 19 19.97 14.09 -9.23
N TYR A 20 19.96 12.80 -8.93
CA TYR A 20 19.23 12.27 -7.79
C TYR A 20 19.69 12.93 -6.48
N ASP A 21 20.98 12.96 -6.22
CA ASP A 21 21.54 13.59 -5.02
C ASP A 21 21.23 15.10 -4.95
N GLN A 22 21.25 15.77 -6.09
CA GLN A 22 20.91 17.21 -6.18
C GLN A 22 19.46 17.49 -5.76
N HIS A 23 18.53 16.59 -6.08
CA HIS A 23 17.10 16.81 -5.84
C HIS A 23 16.55 16.14 -4.58
N ARG A 24 17.24 15.10 -4.07
CA ARG A 24 16.81 14.31 -2.92
C ARG A 24 16.47 15.15 -1.68
N ASP A 25 17.37 16.04 -1.27
CA ASP A 25 17.19 16.80 -0.03
C ASP A 25 16.03 17.80 -0.16
N GLY A 26 15.83 18.36 -1.36
CA GLY A 26 14.67 19.20 -1.66
C GLY A 26 13.35 18.41 -1.62
N ALA A 27 13.35 17.18 -2.13
CA ALA A 27 12.19 16.32 -2.07
C ALA A 27 11.83 15.94 -0.62
N PHE A 28 12.82 15.62 0.21
CA PHE A 28 12.59 15.36 1.64
C PHE A 28 12.05 16.57 2.37
N ALA A 29 12.59 17.78 2.13
CA ALA A 29 12.07 18.99 2.72
C ALA A 29 10.60 19.27 2.35
N VAL A 30 10.20 18.93 1.12
CA VAL A 30 8.79 19.02 0.72
C VAL A 30 7.95 18.00 1.50
N MET A 31 8.37 16.74 1.59
CA MET A 31 7.64 15.71 2.35
C MET A 31 7.52 16.05 3.83
N GLU A 32 8.55 16.64 4.44
CA GLU A 32 8.49 17.17 5.81
C GLU A 32 7.45 18.28 5.94
N ALA A 33 7.48 19.27 5.06
CA ALA A 33 6.54 20.38 5.08
C ALA A 33 5.08 19.95 4.92
N LEU A 34 4.82 18.83 4.25
CA LEU A 34 3.49 18.27 4.10
C LEU A 34 2.96 17.57 5.36
N GLN A 35 3.80 17.39 6.40
CA GLN A 35 3.35 16.85 7.68
C GLN A 35 2.79 17.92 8.61
N ASP A 36 2.99 19.21 8.31
CA ASP A 36 2.54 20.33 9.13
C ASP A 36 1.27 20.98 8.58
N GLU A 37 0.42 21.48 9.50
CA GLU A 37 -0.74 22.28 9.10
C GLU A 37 -0.32 23.66 8.52
N PRO A 38 -1.07 24.19 7.55
CA PRO A 38 -2.37 23.73 7.04
C PRO A 38 -2.28 22.66 5.92
N PHE A 39 -1.10 22.24 5.52
CA PHE A 39 -0.93 21.31 4.40
C PHE A 39 -1.32 19.89 4.77
N ALA A 40 -0.96 19.44 5.98
CA ALA A 40 -1.13 18.05 6.41
C ALA A 40 -2.56 17.52 6.17
N SER A 41 -3.58 18.29 6.55
CA SER A 41 -4.99 17.92 6.41
C SER A 41 -5.62 18.35 5.08
N THR A 42 -4.90 19.10 4.21
CA THR A 42 -5.44 19.54 2.93
C THR A 42 -5.63 18.35 1.99
N PRO A 43 -6.86 18.12 1.46
CA PRO A 43 -7.09 17.00 0.57
C PRO A 43 -6.43 17.23 -0.80
N ARG A 44 -5.85 16.18 -1.33
CA ARG A 44 -5.25 16.15 -2.68
C ARG A 44 -5.89 15.04 -3.50
N ASP A 45 -6.43 15.40 -4.63
CA ASP A 45 -6.92 14.46 -5.63
C ASP A 45 -5.72 13.85 -6.39
N LEU A 46 -5.63 12.52 -6.37
CA LEU A 46 -4.62 11.72 -7.05
C LEU A 46 -5.23 10.90 -8.21
N ALA A 47 -6.25 11.42 -8.84
CA ALA A 47 -6.97 10.80 -9.96
C ALA A 47 -7.51 9.41 -9.60
N ASP A 48 -7.12 8.37 -10.36
CA ASP A 48 -7.63 7.00 -10.18
C ASP A 48 -7.29 6.38 -8.81
N LEU A 49 -6.31 6.95 -8.10
CA LEU A 49 -5.95 6.49 -6.76
C LEU A 49 -6.88 7.01 -5.66
N GLY A 50 -7.64 8.09 -5.94
CA GLY A 50 -8.54 8.71 -4.97
C GLY A 50 -8.02 10.02 -4.36
N THR A 51 -8.65 10.46 -3.27
CA THR A 51 -8.36 11.74 -2.60
C THR A 51 -7.84 11.49 -1.19
N TYR A 52 -6.70 12.06 -0.88
CA TYR A 52 -6.00 11.88 0.41
C TYR A 52 -5.55 13.20 1.01
N PRO A 53 -5.45 13.32 2.34
CA PRO A 53 -4.76 14.44 2.97
C PRO A 53 -3.27 14.42 2.58
N MET A 54 -2.67 15.59 2.38
CA MET A 54 -1.33 15.70 1.80
C MET A 54 -0.24 15.00 2.62
N HIS A 55 -0.41 14.85 3.94
CA HIS A 55 0.55 14.10 4.77
C HIS A 55 0.68 12.64 4.32
N MET A 56 -0.35 12.06 3.72
CA MET A 56 -0.34 10.68 3.23
C MET A 56 0.55 10.48 2.00
N LEU A 57 1.00 11.55 1.32
CA LEU A 57 1.90 11.41 0.17
C LEU A 57 3.24 10.77 0.56
N ALA A 58 3.75 11.03 1.76
CA ALA A 58 4.94 10.35 2.25
C ALA A 58 4.72 8.83 2.38
N ASN A 59 3.54 8.43 2.84
CA ASN A 59 3.17 7.01 2.92
C ASN A 59 3.05 6.36 1.54
N ALA A 60 2.50 7.09 0.56
CA ALA A 60 2.42 6.64 -0.83
C ALA A 60 3.81 6.37 -1.42
N PHE A 61 4.77 7.28 -1.22
CA PHE A 61 6.15 7.10 -1.68
C PHE A 61 6.86 5.95 -0.96
N CYS A 62 6.63 5.77 0.34
CA CYS A 62 7.17 4.62 1.08
C CYS A 62 6.61 3.30 0.54
N PHE A 63 5.31 3.25 0.25
CA PHE A 63 4.65 2.11 -0.36
C PHE A 63 5.24 1.79 -1.75
N ASP A 64 5.33 2.78 -2.63
CA ASP A 64 5.85 2.66 -3.98
C ASP A 64 7.28 2.10 -3.98
N HIS A 65 8.17 2.71 -3.19
CA HIS A 65 9.54 2.22 -3.05
C HIS A 65 9.61 0.82 -2.44
N TYR A 66 8.78 0.50 -1.45
CA TYR A 66 8.76 -0.83 -0.84
C TYR A 66 8.34 -1.88 -1.85
N CYS A 67 7.26 -1.66 -2.58
CA CYS A 67 6.77 -2.54 -3.63
C CYS A 67 7.82 -2.78 -4.71
N HIS A 68 8.29 -1.71 -5.33
CA HIS A 68 9.20 -1.84 -6.45
C HIS A 68 10.55 -2.41 -6.06
N LEU A 69 11.12 -2.03 -4.93
CA LEU A 69 12.40 -2.58 -4.49
C LEU A 69 12.27 -4.06 -4.08
N ARG A 70 11.26 -4.41 -3.27
CA ARG A 70 11.22 -5.73 -2.62
C ARG A 70 10.42 -6.77 -3.39
N HIS A 71 9.48 -6.36 -4.22
CA HIS A 71 8.62 -7.30 -4.93
C HIS A 71 8.84 -7.30 -6.45
N ASP A 72 9.41 -6.23 -7.03
CA ASP A 72 9.61 -6.17 -8.48
C ASP A 72 11.09 -6.28 -8.89
N LEU A 73 12.03 -5.62 -8.18
CA LEU A 73 13.43 -5.54 -8.60
C LEU A 73 14.34 -6.59 -7.95
N LEU A 74 14.08 -6.93 -6.70
CA LEU A 74 14.94 -7.83 -5.94
C LEU A 74 14.46 -9.29 -5.99
N ALA A 75 15.44 -10.22 -5.90
CA ALA A 75 15.11 -11.64 -5.81
C ALA A 75 14.27 -11.95 -4.54
N PRO A 76 13.38 -12.96 -4.58
CA PRO A 76 13.22 -13.92 -5.66
C PRO A 76 12.36 -13.47 -6.85
N ALA A 77 11.53 -12.43 -6.70
CA ALA A 77 10.62 -11.98 -7.76
C ALA A 77 11.37 -11.24 -8.89
N GLY A 78 12.31 -10.34 -8.54
CA GLY A 78 13.08 -9.58 -9.50
C GLY A 78 14.45 -10.19 -9.82
N VAL A 79 15.19 -9.48 -10.68
CA VAL A 79 16.46 -9.96 -11.24
C VAL A 79 17.70 -9.60 -10.39
N LEU A 80 17.55 -8.70 -9.43
CA LEU A 80 18.65 -8.23 -8.60
C LEU A 80 18.80 -9.09 -7.34
N THR A 81 20.03 -9.48 -7.02
CA THR A 81 20.34 -10.34 -5.87
C THR A 81 20.89 -9.57 -4.66
N THR A 82 20.84 -8.24 -4.69
CA THR A 82 21.30 -7.40 -3.58
C THR A 82 20.46 -7.65 -2.33
N GLU A 83 21.13 -7.94 -1.21
CA GLU A 83 20.48 -8.07 0.07
C GLU A 83 20.02 -6.70 0.59
N LEU A 84 18.76 -6.62 0.99
CA LEU A 84 18.23 -5.46 1.71
C LEU A 84 18.15 -5.78 3.21
N PRO A 85 18.24 -4.75 4.07
CA PRO A 85 17.90 -4.91 5.47
C PRO A 85 16.50 -5.50 5.64
N GLN A 86 16.30 -6.28 6.70
CA GLN A 86 14.97 -6.75 7.05
C GLN A 86 14.02 -5.55 7.16
N ALA A 87 12.79 -5.76 6.74
CA ALA A 87 11.75 -4.76 6.95
C ALA A 87 11.55 -4.52 8.46
N ASP A 88 11.47 -3.28 8.82
CA ASP A 88 11.10 -2.80 10.16
C ASP A 88 9.86 -1.92 10.07
N GLU A 89 9.34 -1.50 11.22
CA GLU A 89 8.15 -0.67 11.31
C GLU A 89 8.27 0.62 10.49
N VAL A 90 9.43 1.27 10.53
CA VAL A 90 9.67 2.54 9.84
C VAL A 90 9.59 2.38 8.32
N ARG A 91 9.99 1.23 7.81
CA ARG A 91 10.02 0.96 6.36
C ARG A 91 8.71 0.45 5.80
N ILE A 92 7.98 -0.37 6.57
CA ILE A 92 6.78 -1.04 6.05
C ILE A 92 5.48 -0.39 6.55
N GLY A 93 5.47 0.13 7.78
CA GLY A 93 4.26 0.70 8.39
C GLY A 93 3.59 1.77 7.54
N PRO A 94 4.32 2.78 7.02
CA PRO A 94 3.73 3.79 6.14
C PRO A 94 3.06 3.20 4.89
N GLY A 95 3.67 2.18 4.29
CA GLY A 95 3.11 1.49 3.11
C GLY A 95 1.81 0.75 3.44
N VAL A 96 1.76 0.06 4.57
CA VAL A 96 0.54 -0.61 5.05
C VAL A 96 -0.58 0.42 5.33
N HIS A 97 -0.25 1.54 5.96
CA HIS A 97 -1.22 2.62 6.19
C HIS A 97 -1.75 3.21 4.88
N TRP A 98 -0.88 3.37 3.87
CA TRP A 98 -1.30 3.79 2.53
C TRP A 98 -2.29 2.82 1.91
N MET A 99 -2.01 1.52 1.95
CA MET A 99 -2.90 0.50 1.40
C MET A 99 -4.27 0.50 2.08
N TRP A 100 -4.31 0.61 3.41
CA TRP A 100 -5.60 0.68 4.14
C TRP A 100 -6.39 1.94 3.83
N ALA A 101 -5.74 3.08 3.64
CA ALA A 101 -6.42 4.32 3.24
C ALA A 101 -6.90 4.27 1.77
N GLY A 102 -6.17 3.55 0.92
CA GLY A 102 -6.48 3.40 -0.50
C GLY A 102 -7.59 2.42 -0.80
N LEU A 103 -7.66 1.32 -0.06
CA LEU A 103 -8.57 0.22 -0.32
C LEU A 103 -10.04 0.66 -0.48
N PRO A 104 -10.64 1.53 0.36
CA PRO A 104 -12.00 2.03 0.14
C PRO A 104 -12.18 2.77 -1.19
N GLN A 105 -11.18 3.51 -1.62
CA GLN A 105 -11.28 4.35 -2.82
C GLN A 105 -11.01 3.56 -4.10
N MET A 106 -10.07 2.62 -4.06
CA MET A 106 -9.66 1.84 -5.23
C MET A 106 -10.51 0.58 -5.43
N CYS A 107 -10.97 -0.07 -4.34
CA CYS A 107 -11.60 -1.40 -4.41
C CYS A 107 -13.12 -1.40 -4.18
N SER A 108 -13.77 -0.31 -3.76
CA SER A 108 -15.21 -0.33 -3.45
C SER A 108 -16.07 -0.79 -4.63
N SER A 109 -15.70 -0.45 -5.86
CA SER A 109 -16.45 -0.85 -7.05
C SER A 109 -16.40 -2.35 -7.35
N VAL A 110 -15.37 -3.06 -6.87
CA VAL A 110 -15.19 -4.51 -7.06
C VAL A 110 -15.55 -5.32 -5.82
N LEU A 111 -15.51 -4.71 -4.64
CA LEU A 111 -15.89 -5.34 -3.37
C LEU A 111 -17.40 -5.29 -3.08
N THR A 112 -18.24 -5.36 -4.12
CA THR A 112 -19.69 -5.30 -4.00
C THR A 112 -20.30 -6.49 -3.26
N MET A 113 -19.56 -7.60 -3.12
CA MET A 113 -19.97 -8.76 -2.34
C MET A 113 -19.74 -8.60 -0.83
N LEU A 114 -19.01 -7.58 -0.40
CA LEU A 114 -18.73 -7.32 1.02
C LEU A 114 -20.02 -6.84 1.72
N ASP A 115 -20.85 -7.77 2.15
CA ASP A 115 -22.14 -7.53 2.84
C ASP A 115 -22.07 -7.78 4.36
N ARG A 116 -20.97 -8.37 4.84
CA ARG A 116 -20.65 -8.64 6.25
C ARG A 116 -19.20 -8.26 6.55
N PRO A 117 -18.90 -7.82 7.78
CA PRO A 117 -17.52 -7.44 8.13
C PRO A 117 -16.52 -8.61 7.98
N VAL A 118 -15.31 -8.29 7.47
CA VAL A 118 -14.18 -9.20 7.41
C VAL A 118 -13.01 -8.62 8.20
N GLY A 119 -12.50 -9.37 9.16
CA GLY A 119 -11.32 -9.01 9.95
C GLY A 119 -10.04 -9.34 9.22
N VAL A 120 -9.05 -8.48 9.28
CA VAL A 120 -7.69 -8.74 8.79
C VAL A 120 -6.68 -8.47 9.90
N SER A 121 -5.87 -9.47 10.22
CA SER A 121 -4.79 -9.39 11.19
C SER A 121 -3.46 -9.55 10.48
N LEU A 122 -2.65 -8.49 10.48
CA LEU A 122 -1.30 -8.51 9.92
C LEU A 122 -0.27 -8.68 11.02
N THR A 123 0.66 -9.60 10.82
CA THR A 123 1.74 -9.92 11.76
C THR A 123 3.06 -9.29 11.30
N GLY A 124 4.02 -9.18 12.23
CA GLY A 124 5.34 -8.61 11.97
C GLY A 124 5.35 -7.08 11.99
N PRO A 125 6.48 -6.45 11.58
CA PRO A 125 6.58 -5.01 11.48
C PRO A 125 5.52 -4.43 10.55
N GLY A 126 4.90 -3.31 10.91
CA GLY A 126 3.75 -2.72 10.21
C GLY A 126 2.45 -3.50 10.39
N GLY A 127 2.46 -4.49 11.29
CA GLY A 127 1.29 -5.30 11.59
C GLY A 127 0.27 -4.59 12.47
N GLY A 128 -0.94 -5.16 12.51
CA GLY A 128 -2.07 -4.64 13.28
C GLY A 128 -3.32 -5.43 12.96
N THR A 129 -4.45 -4.92 13.37
CA THR A 129 -5.75 -5.55 13.09
C THR A 129 -6.70 -4.51 12.53
N TRP A 130 -7.41 -4.87 11.48
CA TRP A 130 -8.39 -4.03 10.81
C TRP A 130 -9.66 -4.82 10.53
N VAL A 131 -10.76 -4.10 10.34
CA VAL A 131 -12.04 -4.67 9.91
C VAL A 131 -12.48 -3.93 8.66
N LEU A 132 -12.69 -4.70 7.58
CA LEU A 132 -13.36 -4.23 6.38
C LEU A 132 -14.86 -4.24 6.64
N GLN A 133 -15.50 -3.09 6.49
CA GLN A 133 -16.94 -2.92 6.66
C GLN A 133 -17.62 -2.82 5.31
N PRO A 134 -18.85 -3.35 5.19
CA PRO A 134 -19.68 -3.14 4.02
C PRO A 134 -19.82 -1.67 3.63
N ALA A 135 -20.13 -1.42 2.36
CA ALA A 135 -20.33 -0.08 1.85
C ALA A 135 -21.43 0.67 2.62
N GLY A 136 -21.13 1.92 2.96
CA GLY A 136 -22.07 2.84 3.57
C GLY A 136 -22.99 3.52 2.55
N ASP A 137 -23.71 4.55 2.99
CA ASP A 137 -24.64 5.34 2.14
C ASP A 137 -23.94 6.06 0.99
N ASP A 138 -22.63 6.30 1.11
CA ASP A 138 -21.76 6.89 0.08
C ASP A 138 -21.30 5.87 -0.99
N GLY A 139 -21.64 4.59 -0.81
CA GLY A 139 -21.24 3.51 -1.71
C GLY A 139 -19.80 3.04 -1.52
N LEU A 140 -19.07 3.58 -0.55
CA LEU A 140 -17.70 3.17 -0.24
C LEU A 140 -17.67 2.20 0.93
N ILE A 141 -16.87 1.15 0.80
CA ILE A 141 -16.51 0.32 1.96
C ILE A 141 -15.68 1.15 2.93
N SER A 142 -15.58 0.73 4.18
CA SER A 142 -14.70 1.40 5.13
C SER A 142 -13.76 0.42 5.81
N VAL A 143 -12.61 0.94 6.27
CA VAL A 143 -11.60 0.20 7.01
C VAL A 143 -11.51 0.81 8.40
N GLN A 144 -11.67 -0.02 9.42
CA GLN A 144 -11.58 0.40 10.82
C GLN A 144 -10.41 -0.32 11.47
N GLU A 145 -9.54 0.44 12.13
CA GLU A 145 -8.48 -0.14 12.94
C GLU A 145 -9.05 -0.77 14.21
N GLY A 146 -8.51 -1.91 14.61
CA GLY A 146 -8.96 -2.70 15.75
C GLY A 146 -9.71 -3.96 15.34
N GLY A 147 -10.18 -4.69 16.35
CA GLY A 147 -10.96 -5.92 16.18
C GLY A 147 -12.47 -5.68 16.27
N GLY A 148 -13.25 -6.67 15.83
CA GLY A 148 -14.72 -6.64 15.89
C GLY A 148 -15.32 -8.03 15.66
N ASP A 149 -16.64 -8.09 15.69
CA ASP A 149 -17.37 -9.26 15.27
C ASP A 149 -17.40 -9.33 13.74
N THR A 150 -16.88 -10.40 13.18
CA THR A 150 -16.65 -10.55 11.75
C THR A 150 -17.08 -11.91 11.23
N ALA A 151 -17.53 -11.99 9.99
CA ALA A 151 -17.92 -13.25 9.35
C ALA A 151 -16.72 -14.18 9.14
N ALA A 152 -15.55 -13.61 8.88
CA ALA A 152 -14.29 -14.32 8.77
C ALA A 152 -13.13 -13.43 9.23
N LYS A 153 -12.03 -14.07 9.60
CA LYS A 153 -10.77 -13.41 9.96
C LYS A 153 -9.64 -13.94 9.10
N VAL A 154 -8.99 -13.04 8.38
CA VAL A 154 -7.79 -13.31 7.58
C VAL A 154 -6.57 -12.97 8.41
N THR A 155 -5.55 -13.82 8.38
CA THR A 155 -4.25 -13.57 9.01
C THR A 155 -3.14 -13.71 7.96
N SER A 156 -2.28 -12.71 7.86
CA SER A 156 -1.11 -12.67 6.97
C SER A 156 0.04 -11.94 7.65
N SER A 157 1.21 -11.85 7.02
CA SER A 157 2.21 -10.87 7.41
C SER A 157 1.96 -9.52 6.72
N ALA A 158 2.42 -8.42 7.33
CA ALA A 158 2.36 -7.11 6.69
C ALA A 158 3.17 -7.06 5.38
N HIS A 159 4.28 -7.78 5.32
CA HIS A 159 5.09 -7.92 4.10
C HIS A 159 4.30 -8.61 2.97
N ASP A 160 3.67 -9.74 3.27
CA ASP A 160 2.89 -10.47 2.28
C ASP A 160 1.62 -9.69 1.87
N PHE A 161 1.02 -8.93 2.80
CA PHE A 161 -0.13 -8.05 2.50
C PHE A 161 0.19 -7.07 1.37
N ILE A 162 1.36 -6.44 1.41
CA ILE A 162 1.77 -5.55 0.31
C ILE A 162 1.86 -6.32 -1.01
N ALA A 163 2.38 -7.54 -1.01
CA ALA A 163 2.51 -8.34 -2.21
C ALA A 163 1.16 -8.82 -2.76
N TRP A 164 0.33 -9.43 -1.91
CA TRP A 164 -0.94 -9.98 -2.41
C TRP A 164 -2.02 -8.91 -2.60
N GLY A 165 -2.02 -7.85 -1.79
CA GLY A 165 -2.96 -6.74 -1.95
C GLY A 165 -2.74 -5.92 -3.22
N THR A 166 -1.57 -6.07 -3.85
CA THR A 166 -1.20 -5.46 -5.15
C THR A 166 -1.11 -6.49 -6.28
N GLN A 167 -1.70 -7.66 -6.13
CA GLN A 167 -1.72 -8.77 -7.10
C GLN A 167 -0.33 -9.28 -7.53
N ARG A 168 0.74 -8.98 -6.75
CA ARG A 168 2.11 -9.48 -7.01
C ARG A 168 2.33 -10.92 -6.53
N SER A 169 1.47 -11.40 -5.65
CA SER A 169 1.46 -12.80 -5.19
C SER A 169 0.04 -13.29 -4.95
N ASP A 170 -0.16 -14.60 -5.03
CA ASP A 170 -1.43 -15.22 -4.63
C ASP A 170 -1.56 -15.17 -3.10
N TRP A 171 -2.61 -14.54 -2.59
CA TRP A 171 -2.91 -14.46 -1.17
C TRP A 171 -3.03 -15.87 -0.52
N ARG A 172 -3.43 -16.88 -1.29
CA ARG A 172 -3.58 -18.26 -0.81
C ARG A 172 -2.27 -18.88 -0.31
N ALA A 173 -1.14 -18.34 -0.78
CA ALA A 173 0.18 -18.82 -0.35
C ALA A 173 0.60 -18.28 1.03
N SER A 174 0.00 -17.16 1.48
CA SER A 174 0.47 -16.42 2.66
C SER A 174 -0.63 -16.05 3.66
N CYS A 175 -1.90 -16.33 3.35
CA CYS A 175 -3.02 -16.06 4.25
C CYS A 175 -3.56 -17.34 4.87
N SER A 176 -4.02 -17.23 6.13
CA SER A 176 -4.89 -18.19 6.76
C SER A 176 -6.24 -17.54 7.07
N ILE A 177 -7.32 -18.32 6.95
CA ILE A 177 -8.68 -17.83 7.18
C ILE A 177 -9.33 -18.65 8.28
N ASP A 178 -9.96 -17.97 9.23
CA ASP A 178 -10.84 -18.53 10.25
C ASP A 178 -12.27 -17.99 10.04
N GLY A 179 -13.29 -18.85 10.21
CA GLY A 179 -14.69 -18.50 9.96
C GLY A 179 -15.16 -18.86 8.54
N ASP A 180 -15.91 -17.99 7.89
CA ASP A 180 -16.49 -18.20 6.54
C ASP A 180 -15.42 -18.05 5.45
N ALA A 181 -14.71 -19.15 5.17
CA ALA A 181 -13.55 -19.16 4.28
C ALA A 181 -13.92 -18.85 2.83
N ASP A 182 -15.05 -19.35 2.32
CA ASP A 182 -15.48 -19.11 0.95
C ASP A 182 -15.85 -17.64 0.73
N TYR A 183 -16.50 -17.04 1.73
CA TYR A 183 -16.82 -15.62 1.72
C TYR A 183 -15.56 -14.74 1.73
N ALA A 184 -14.65 -15.01 2.67
CA ALA A 184 -13.39 -14.28 2.74
C ALA A 184 -12.55 -14.42 1.46
N ALA A 185 -12.51 -15.63 0.86
CA ALA A 185 -11.80 -15.86 -0.40
C ALA A 185 -12.35 -14.96 -1.51
N GLY A 186 -13.67 -14.83 -1.63
CA GLY A 186 -14.29 -13.93 -2.61
C GLY A 186 -13.89 -12.46 -2.39
N VAL A 187 -13.80 -12.02 -1.13
CA VAL A 187 -13.33 -10.67 -0.79
C VAL A 187 -11.86 -10.48 -1.15
N LEU A 188 -11.00 -11.43 -0.79
CA LEU A 188 -9.56 -11.35 -1.08
C LEU A 188 -9.25 -11.38 -2.58
N ASP A 189 -10.01 -12.17 -3.36
CA ASP A 189 -9.86 -12.25 -4.83
C ASP A 189 -10.21 -10.92 -5.53
N ALA A 190 -10.99 -10.05 -4.90
CA ALA A 190 -11.39 -8.76 -5.44
C ALA A 190 -10.49 -7.59 -5.01
N ILE A 191 -9.56 -7.80 -4.08
CA ILE A 191 -8.63 -6.76 -3.65
C ILE A 191 -7.53 -6.57 -4.70
N ASP A 192 -7.40 -5.33 -5.17
CA ASP A 192 -6.34 -4.89 -6.07
C ASP A 192 -6.02 -3.42 -5.78
N ILE A 193 -4.97 -3.20 -5.00
CA ILE A 193 -4.54 -1.88 -4.55
C ILE A 193 -3.30 -1.48 -5.37
N VAL A 194 -3.50 -0.71 -6.40
CA VAL A 194 -2.42 -0.28 -7.33
C VAL A 194 -1.81 1.03 -6.91
#